data_860cf00b3b64ed02922a403786b7eb2e
#
_entry.id   860cf00b3b64ed02922a403786b7eb2e
#
_cell.length_a   1.000
_cell.length_b   1.000
_cell.length_c   1.000
_cell.angle_alpha   90.00
_cell.angle_beta   90.00
_cell.angle_gamma   90.00
#
_symmetry.space_group_name_H-M   'P 1'
#
loop_
_entity.id
_entity.type
_entity.pdbx_description
1 polymer ?
#
loop_
_entity_poly.entity_id
_entity_poly.type
_entity_poly.pdbx_seq_one_letter_code
_entity_poly.pdbx_strand_id
1 'polypeptide(L)' 'MYEVVYSDEALSSIAKYKKSSPQSYKKVLKLVKELHEHPKTGIGHPEALKGVGGNVYSREINKKDRLVYEIYEEKI' A
#
# COMPACT_ATOMS: atom_id res chain seq x y z
N MET A 1 3.28 16.91 -0.78
CA MET A 1 3.48 15.70 0.07
C MET A 1 2.13 15.02 0.31
N TYR A 2 2.13 13.71 0.36
CA TYR A 2 0.90 12.95 0.57
C TYR A 2 0.92 12.29 1.94
N GLU A 3 -0.21 12.28 2.61
CA GLU A 3 -0.42 11.45 3.78
C GLU A 3 -1.02 10.12 3.32
N VAL A 4 -0.47 9.01 3.80
CA VAL A 4 -0.92 7.68 3.44
C VAL A 4 -1.41 6.96 4.69
N VAL A 5 -2.63 6.45 4.63
CA VAL A 5 -3.25 5.70 5.73
C VAL A 5 -3.47 4.27 5.25
N TYR A 6 -2.93 3.30 5.99
CA TYR A 6 -3.06 1.88 5.67
C TYR A 6 -4.26 1.27 6.36
N SER A 7 -4.91 0.33 5.67
CA SER A 7 -6.02 -0.41 6.28
C SER A 7 -5.52 -1.28 7.44
N ASP A 8 -6.42 -1.64 8.35
CA ASP A 8 -6.08 -2.55 9.44
C ASP A 8 -5.60 -3.91 8.92
N GLU A 9 -6.19 -4.39 7.84
CA GLU A 9 -5.76 -5.63 7.19
C GLU A 9 -4.35 -5.50 6.63
N ALA A 10 -4.01 -4.35 6.04
CA ALA A 10 -2.67 -4.10 5.53
C ALA A 10 -1.64 -4.13 6.66
N LEU A 11 -1.94 -3.46 7.78
CA LEU A 11 -1.04 -3.43 8.94
C LEU A 11 -0.85 -4.83 9.52
N SER A 12 -1.91 -5.62 9.61
CA SER A 12 -1.84 -7.00 10.09
C SER A 12 -0.99 -7.87 9.15
N SER A 13 -1.16 -7.72 7.86
CA SER A 13 -0.37 -8.46 6.87
C SER A 13 1.11 -8.12 6.94
N ILE A 14 1.44 -6.84 7.11
CA ILE A 14 2.82 -6.40 7.24
C ILE A 14 3.47 -7.05 8.47
N ALA A 15 2.79 -7.05 9.61
CA ALA A 15 3.29 -7.66 10.83
C ALA A 15 3.51 -9.18 10.65
N LYS A 16 2.59 -9.84 9.96
CA LYS A 16 2.69 -11.27 9.65
C LYS A 16 3.90 -11.58 8.76
N TYR A 17 4.10 -10.78 7.71
CA TYR A 17 5.22 -11.00 6.79
C TYR A 17 6.57 -10.80 7.48
N LYS A 18 6.66 -9.87 8.39
CA LYS A 18 7.89 -9.63 9.15
C LYS A 18 8.36 -10.90 9.85
N LYS A 19 7.42 -11.71 10.34
CA LYS A 19 7.73 -12.96 11.07
C LYS A 19 7.86 -14.16 10.18
N SER A 20 7.02 -14.29 9.14
CA SER A 20 6.86 -15.54 8.40
C SER A 20 7.26 -15.49 6.93
N SER A 21 7.45 -14.32 6.35
CA SER A 21 7.76 -14.20 4.92
C SER A 21 8.69 -13.02 4.64
N PRO A 22 10.01 -13.19 4.82
CA PRO A 22 10.97 -12.10 4.61
C PRO A 22 10.92 -11.50 3.21
N GLN A 23 10.66 -12.30 2.19
CA GLN A 23 10.57 -11.81 0.81
C GLN A 23 9.38 -10.87 0.62
N SER A 24 8.21 -11.26 1.14
CA SER A 24 7.02 -10.42 1.08
C SER A 24 7.21 -9.15 1.91
N TYR A 25 7.87 -9.27 3.06
CA TYR A 25 8.17 -8.11 3.90
C TYR A 25 9.07 -7.10 3.18
N LYS A 26 10.13 -7.57 2.51
CA LYS A 26 10.99 -6.71 1.70
C LYS A 26 10.22 -6.02 0.58
N LYS A 27 9.33 -6.76 -0.08
CA LYS A 27 8.49 -6.19 -1.13
C LYS A 27 7.59 -5.08 -0.58
N VAL A 28 6.99 -5.29 0.59
CA VAL A 28 6.14 -4.29 1.23
C VAL A 28 6.94 -3.04 1.58
N LEU A 29 8.14 -3.18 2.14
CA LEU A 29 8.98 -2.02 2.45
C LEU A 29 9.29 -1.20 1.20
N LYS A 30 9.56 -1.87 0.10
CA LYS A 30 9.83 -1.22 -1.18
C LYS A 30 8.59 -0.50 -1.71
N LEU A 31 7.41 -1.14 -1.61
CA LEU A 31 6.14 -0.54 -2.00
C LEU A 31 5.83 0.69 -1.15
N VAL A 32 6.01 0.59 0.16
CA VAL A 32 5.75 1.69 1.09
C VAL A 32 6.64 2.89 0.76
N LYS A 33 7.91 2.66 0.55
CA LYS A 33 8.84 3.73 0.19
C LYS A 33 8.39 4.44 -1.10
N GLU A 34 8.04 3.66 -2.11
CA GLU A 34 7.66 4.23 -3.39
C GLU A 34 6.32 4.94 -3.34
N LEU A 35 5.32 4.35 -2.66
CA LEU A 35 3.99 4.95 -2.66
C LEU A 35 3.92 6.27 -1.91
N HIS A 36 4.82 6.54 -0.97
CA HIS A 36 4.92 7.86 -0.33
C HIS A 36 5.44 8.92 -1.29
N GLU A 37 6.21 8.53 -2.30
CA GLU A 37 6.72 9.43 -3.34
C GLU A 37 5.76 9.48 -4.54
N HIS A 38 5.22 8.33 -4.92
CA HIS A 38 4.37 8.18 -6.10
C HIS A 38 3.13 7.34 -5.76
N PRO A 39 2.14 7.91 -5.06
CA PRO A 39 1.03 7.12 -4.52
C PRO A 39 0.09 6.53 -5.57
N LYS A 40 0.08 7.06 -6.78
CA LYS A 40 -0.84 6.63 -7.84
C LYS A 40 -0.17 5.86 -8.97
N THR A 41 1.15 5.78 -8.97
CA THR A 41 1.92 5.12 -10.04
C THR A 41 3.05 4.30 -9.45
N GLY A 42 3.70 3.49 -10.27
CA GLY A 42 4.89 2.77 -9.88
C GLY A 42 4.71 1.27 -9.75
N ILE A 43 5.54 0.65 -8.93
CA ILE A 43 5.58 -0.81 -8.80
C ILE A 43 4.35 -1.36 -8.08
N GLY A 44 4.04 -2.63 -8.30
CA GLY A 44 2.93 -3.32 -7.65
C GLY A 44 1.57 -3.04 -8.29
N HIS A 45 1.53 -2.51 -9.49
CA HIS A 45 0.29 -2.23 -10.24
C HIS A 45 -0.76 -1.50 -9.40
N PRO A 46 -0.51 -0.23 -9.01
CA PRO A 46 -1.48 0.51 -8.20
C PRO A 46 -2.80 0.66 -8.94
N GLU A 47 -3.89 0.31 -8.24
CA GLU A 47 -5.24 0.40 -8.76
C GLU A 47 -6.12 1.20 -7.82
N ALA A 48 -6.91 2.11 -8.39
CA ALA A 48 -7.94 2.81 -7.64
C ALA A 48 -9.11 1.86 -7.38
N LEU A 49 -9.57 1.78 -6.13
CA LEU A 49 -10.69 0.93 -5.76
C LEU A 49 -12.00 1.69 -5.98
N LYS A 50 -12.82 1.18 -6.88
CA LYS A 50 -14.10 1.80 -7.22
C LYS A 50 -15.12 1.58 -6.12
N GLY A 51 -15.96 2.58 -5.89
CA GLY A 51 -17.05 2.48 -4.92
C GLY A 51 -16.66 2.71 -3.46
N VAL A 52 -15.40 3.08 -3.19
CA VAL A 52 -14.88 3.25 -1.84
C VAL A 52 -14.33 4.67 -1.64
N GLY A 53 -14.97 5.66 -2.22
CA GLY A 53 -14.65 7.06 -1.91
C GLY A 53 -13.44 7.69 -2.59
N GLY A 54 -13.00 7.20 -3.71
CA GLY A 54 -12.12 7.95 -4.62
C GLY A 54 -10.62 8.02 -4.30
N ASN A 55 -10.22 7.91 -3.05
CA ASN A 55 -8.80 8.03 -2.67
C ASN A 55 -8.20 6.73 -2.13
N VAL A 56 -8.91 5.63 -2.32
CA VAL A 56 -8.44 4.32 -1.87
C VAL A 56 -7.79 3.60 -3.04
N TYR A 57 -6.57 3.14 -2.82
CA TYR A 57 -5.79 2.43 -3.82
C TYR A 57 -5.29 1.11 -3.26
N SER A 58 -4.88 0.21 -4.13
CA SER A 58 -4.19 -1.00 -3.72
C SER A 58 -2.99 -1.27 -4.61
N ARG A 59 -1.97 -1.92 -4.03
CA ARG A 59 -0.80 -2.41 -4.78
C ARG A 59 -0.59 -3.88 -4.50
N GLU A 60 -0.17 -4.62 -5.50
CA GLU A 60 0.10 -6.04 -5.38
C GLU A 60 1.37 -6.29 -4.56
N ILE A 61 1.25 -7.10 -3.50
CA ILE A 61 2.38 -7.56 -2.70
C ILE A 61 2.88 -8.88 -3.28
N ASN A 62 1.96 -9.80 -3.47
CA ASN A 62 2.21 -11.11 -4.05
C ASN A 62 0.91 -11.58 -4.74
N LYS A 63 0.88 -12.83 -5.22
CA LYS A 63 -0.29 -13.35 -5.94
C LYS A 63 -1.57 -13.43 -5.11
N LYS A 64 -1.44 -13.43 -3.79
CA LYS A 64 -2.57 -13.58 -2.87
C LYS A 64 -3.01 -12.26 -2.26
N ASP A 65 -2.08 -11.36 -2.01
CA ASP A 65 -2.33 -10.20 -1.16
C ASP A 65 -2.04 -8.89 -1.86
N ARG A 66 -2.84 -7.88 -1.55
CA ARG A 66 -2.64 -6.51 -1.99
C ARG A 66 -2.58 -5.59 -0.79
N LEU A 67 -1.77 -4.54 -0.90
CA LEU A 67 -1.65 -3.51 0.12
C LEU A 67 -2.68 -2.42 -0.16
N VAL A 68 -3.69 -2.31 0.70
CA VAL A 68 -4.75 -1.30 0.56
C VAL A 68 -4.41 -0.08 1.40
N TYR A 69 -4.50 1.09 0.81
CA TYR A 69 -4.17 2.34 1.47
C TYR A 69 -5.02 3.49 0.97
N GLU A 70 -5.17 4.52 1.79
CA GLU A 70 -5.83 5.76 1.41
C GLU A 70 -4.81 6.88 1.27
N ILE A 71 -5.04 7.76 0.31
CA ILE A 71 -4.16 8.88 0.03
C ILE A 71 -4.85 10.17 0.39
N TYR A 72 -4.20 11.01 1.16
CA TYR A 72 -4.66 12.36 1.46
C TYR A 72 -3.59 13.35 1.00
N GLU A 73 -4.02 14.33 0.23
CA GLU A 73 -3.15 15.42 -0.18
C GLU A 73 -3.06 16.42 0.95
N GLU A 74 -1.84 16.67 1.46
CA GLU A 74 -1.66 17.71 2.45
C GLU A 74 -1.80 19.07 1.77
N LYS A 75 -2.74 19.86 2.29
CA LYS A 75 -2.87 21.24 1.90
C LYS A 75 -2.04 22.09 2.86
N ILE A 76 -1.18 22.87 2.27
CA ILE A 76 -0.40 23.84 3.04
C ILE A 76 -1.25 25.09 3.25
#